data_7f2c8432a3979b6a545675ce6fbe6d25
#
_entry.id   7f2c8432a3979b6a545675ce6fbe6d25
#
_cell.length_a   1.000
_cell.length_b   1.000
_cell.length_c   1.000
_cell.angle_alpha   90.00
_cell.angle_beta   90.00
_cell.angle_gamma   90.00
#
_symmetry.space_group_name_H-M   'P 1'
#
loop_
_entity.id
_entity.type
_entity.pdbx_description
1 polymer ?
#
loop_
_entity_poly.entity_id
_entity_poly.type
_entity_poly.pdbx_seq_one_letter_code
_entity_poly.pdbx_strand_id
1 'polypeptide(L)'
;MLKLVRGILAVAALLTSASVGMPTAHAAACPDVDVTFARGTEEPPGVGRIGQSFVDSLRADVRGKSVGVYAVNYPAIKNWATAAQGVADASAHMLFMASNCPNTRLVIGGYSQGASVLNAVTADALPPLFAPPFGSGAPLPPFAADRVVSVVLFGIPSIDYLNSVGAPPVSTGVRYAAKVLNMCLPDDPVCSLGGRNDAAHNAYAQNGMTAQTAWVTAQRLG
;
A
#
# COMPACT_ATOMS: atom_id res chain seq x y z
N MET A 1 -49.43 -80.67 0.92
CA MET A 1 -49.61 -79.26 1.17
C MET A 1 -48.30 -78.71 1.76
N LEU A 2 -47.51 -78.09 0.91
CA LEU A 2 -46.15 -77.64 1.27
C LEU A 2 -46.18 -76.12 1.48
N LYS A 3 -45.89 -75.66 2.69
CA LYS A 3 -45.82 -74.23 3.02
C LYS A 3 -44.37 -73.72 2.84
N LEU A 4 -44.18 -72.89 1.87
CA LEU A 4 -42.93 -72.17 1.60
C LEU A 4 -42.85 -71.01 2.58
N VAL A 5 -41.82 -70.97 3.46
CA VAL A 5 -41.49 -69.86 4.30
C VAL A 5 -40.42 -69.05 3.57
N ARG A 6 -40.73 -67.81 3.14
CA ARG A 6 -39.76 -66.83 2.55
C ARG A 6 -39.11 -66.09 3.70
N GLY A 7 -37.82 -66.32 3.89
CA GLY A 7 -36.97 -65.49 4.74
C GLY A 7 -36.56 -64.19 4.01
N ILE A 8 -36.83 -63.08 4.66
CA ILE A 8 -36.37 -61.76 4.20
C ILE A 8 -35.04 -61.44 4.91
N LEU A 9 -33.94 -61.42 4.14
CA LEU A 9 -32.65 -60.92 4.63
C LEU A 9 -32.67 -59.40 4.53
N ALA A 10 -32.63 -58.71 5.67
CA ALA A 10 -32.42 -57.28 5.74
C ALA A 10 -30.90 -56.98 5.71
N VAL A 11 -30.42 -56.34 4.64
CA VAL A 11 -29.06 -55.84 4.54
C VAL A 11 -29.04 -54.44 5.14
N ALA A 12 -28.42 -54.31 6.32
CA ALA A 12 -28.15 -53.01 6.91
C ALA A 12 -26.90 -52.36 6.26
N ALA A 13 -27.10 -51.33 5.46
CA ALA A 13 -26.01 -50.51 4.91
C ALA A 13 -25.52 -49.54 5.99
N LEU A 14 -24.32 -49.75 6.48
CA LEU A 14 -23.59 -48.80 7.32
C LEU A 14 -23.05 -47.63 6.46
N LEU A 15 -23.71 -46.47 6.55
CA LEU A 15 -23.21 -45.22 6.00
C LEU A 15 -22.14 -44.63 6.94
N THR A 16 -20.87 -44.83 6.59
CA THR A 16 -19.77 -44.12 7.25
C THR A 16 -19.69 -42.70 6.72
N SER A 17 -20.13 -41.74 7.51
CA SER A 17 -19.95 -40.29 7.20
C SER A 17 -18.51 -39.91 7.41
N ALA A 18 -17.74 -39.78 6.33
CA ALA A 18 -16.42 -39.16 6.36
C ALA A 18 -16.58 -37.63 6.51
N SER A 19 -16.33 -37.10 7.70
CA SER A 19 -16.22 -35.67 7.94
C SER A 19 -14.93 -35.16 7.30
N VAL A 20 -15.06 -34.54 6.14
CA VAL A 20 -13.97 -33.78 5.50
C VAL A 20 -13.74 -32.51 6.36
N GLY A 21 -12.74 -32.55 7.21
CA GLY A 21 -12.30 -31.37 7.94
C GLY A 21 -11.85 -30.29 6.93
N MET A 22 -12.62 -29.20 6.82
CA MET A 22 -12.18 -28.02 6.07
C MET A 22 -10.93 -27.45 6.75
N PRO A 23 -9.84 -27.18 6.01
CA PRO A 23 -8.70 -26.47 6.59
C PRO A 23 -9.20 -25.12 7.10
N THR A 24 -9.07 -24.85 8.39
CA THR A 24 -9.26 -23.53 8.95
C THR A 24 -8.22 -22.60 8.32
N ALA A 25 -8.65 -21.66 7.47
CA ALA A 25 -7.78 -20.60 7.02
C ALA A 25 -7.36 -19.81 8.26
N HIS A 26 -6.11 -20.02 8.72
CA HIS A 26 -5.54 -19.15 9.72
C HIS A 26 -5.47 -17.76 9.10
N ALA A 27 -6.15 -16.79 9.69
CA ALA A 27 -5.93 -15.38 9.37
C ALA A 27 -4.43 -15.14 9.49
N ALA A 28 -3.81 -14.61 8.43
CA ALA A 28 -2.38 -14.30 8.45
C ALA A 28 -2.11 -13.41 9.67
N ALA A 29 -1.10 -13.77 10.46
CA ALA A 29 -0.72 -13.00 11.63
C ALA A 29 -0.38 -11.57 11.20
N CYS A 30 -0.80 -10.57 12.00
CA CYS A 30 -0.44 -9.17 11.75
C CYS A 30 1.08 -9.01 11.72
N PRO A 31 1.66 -8.36 10.70
CA PRO A 31 3.08 -8.07 10.67
C PRO A 31 3.45 -7.00 11.72
N ASP A 32 4.71 -6.95 12.12
CA ASP A 32 5.22 -5.87 12.98
C ASP A 32 5.19 -4.52 12.26
N VAL A 33 5.49 -4.54 10.97
CA VAL A 33 5.49 -3.37 10.06
C VAL A 33 4.68 -3.70 8.82
N ASP A 34 3.79 -2.81 8.40
CA ASP A 34 3.10 -2.87 7.10
C ASP A 34 3.54 -1.70 6.22
N VAL A 35 4.01 -2.01 5.01
CA VAL A 35 4.40 -1.03 4.00
C VAL A 35 3.33 -0.97 2.92
N THR A 36 2.56 0.12 2.91
CA THR A 36 1.62 0.43 1.82
C THR A 36 2.32 1.30 0.79
N PHE A 37 2.49 0.80 -0.44
CA PHE A 37 3.26 1.53 -1.46
C PHE A 37 2.53 1.62 -2.81
N ALA A 38 2.49 2.83 -3.38
CA ALA A 38 1.93 3.11 -4.69
C ALA A 38 3.04 3.31 -5.73
N ARG A 39 2.99 2.51 -6.80
CA ARG A 39 3.93 2.55 -7.92
C ARG A 39 3.80 3.83 -8.75
N GLY A 40 4.77 4.11 -9.60
CA GLY A 40 4.72 5.22 -10.57
C GLY A 40 3.85 4.91 -11.79
N THR A 41 3.61 5.94 -12.60
CA THR A 41 2.85 5.85 -13.87
C THR A 41 3.46 4.80 -14.80
N GLU A 42 2.59 3.98 -15.39
CA GLU A 42 2.94 2.92 -16.36
C GLU A 42 3.84 1.80 -15.82
N GLU A 43 4.14 1.77 -14.51
CA GLU A 43 4.76 0.60 -13.90
C GLU A 43 3.74 -0.57 -13.83
N PRO A 44 4.19 -1.83 -14.02
CA PRO A 44 3.33 -2.99 -13.89
C PRO A 44 2.76 -3.13 -12.46
N PRO A 45 1.65 -3.88 -12.27
CA PRO A 45 1.07 -4.14 -10.95
C PRO A 45 2.11 -4.64 -9.94
N GLY A 46 2.03 -4.13 -8.70
CA GLY A 46 3.00 -4.34 -7.63
C GLY A 46 3.40 -3.01 -7.00
N VAL A 47 4.46 -3.01 -6.19
CA VAL A 47 5.00 -1.79 -5.56
C VAL A 47 5.92 -0.98 -6.50
N GLY A 48 6.15 -1.47 -7.71
CA GLY A 48 7.09 -0.85 -8.65
C GLY A 48 8.55 -1.05 -8.25
N ARG A 49 9.47 -0.66 -9.15
CA ARG A 49 10.91 -0.88 -8.96
C ARG A 49 11.48 -0.08 -7.78
N ILE A 50 11.05 1.16 -7.62
CA ILE A 50 11.50 2.02 -6.51
C ILE A 50 10.95 1.51 -5.18
N GLY A 51 9.66 1.13 -5.14
CA GLY A 51 9.04 0.54 -3.95
C GLY A 51 9.69 -0.77 -3.54
N GLN A 52 10.01 -1.65 -4.51
CA GLN A 52 10.68 -2.92 -4.21
C GLN A 52 12.06 -2.68 -3.59
N SER A 53 12.86 -1.79 -4.16
CA SER A 53 14.18 -1.43 -3.63
C SER A 53 14.10 -0.86 -2.21
N PHE A 54 13.11 -0.01 -1.93
CA PHE A 54 12.86 0.51 -0.58
C PHE A 54 12.48 -0.60 0.40
N VAL A 55 11.54 -1.47 0.03
CA VAL A 55 11.08 -2.59 0.87
C VAL A 55 12.21 -3.56 1.20
N ASP A 56 13.03 -3.91 0.21
CA ASP A 56 14.14 -4.85 0.41
C ASP A 56 15.19 -4.26 1.37
N SER A 57 15.50 -2.97 1.23
CA SER A 57 16.38 -2.26 2.15
C SER A 57 15.79 -2.17 3.56
N LEU A 58 14.48 -1.85 3.67
CA LEU A 58 13.82 -1.77 4.97
C LEU A 58 13.82 -3.12 5.71
N ARG A 59 13.54 -4.21 4.99
CA ARG A 59 13.61 -5.57 5.56
C ARG A 59 15.00 -5.93 6.09
N ALA A 60 16.05 -5.47 5.42
CA ALA A 60 17.42 -5.67 5.87
C ALA A 60 17.74 -4.88 7.15
N ASP A 61 17.17 -3.68 7.28
CA ASP A 61 17.44 -2.76 8.39
C ASP A 61 16.63 -3.05 9.66
N VAL A 62 15.37 -3.55 9.53
CA VAL A 62 14.47 -3.84 10.67
C VAL A 62 14.64 -5.28 11.18
N ARG A 63 15.85 -5.66 11.53
CA ARG A 63 16.19 -7.03 11.93
C ARG A 63 15.22 -7.60 12.98
N GLY A 64 14.74 -8.81 12.72
CA GLY A 64 13.84 -9.53 13.64
C GLY A 64 12.38 -9.08 13.60
N LYS A 65 12.02 -8.09 12.79
CA LYS A 65 10.63 -7.67 12.59
C LYS A 65 10.08 -8.23 11.28
N SER A 66 8.84 -8.69 11.32
CA SER A 66 8.10 -9.09 10.11
C SER A 66 7.63 -7.85 9.35
N VAL A 67 7.83 -7.82 8.01
CA VAL A 67 7.44 -6.71 7.14
C VAL A 67 6.44 -7.21 6.10
N GLY A 68 5.16 -6.86 6.31
CA GLY A 68 4.10 -6.98 5.32
C GLY A 68 4.22 -5.88 4.26
N VAL A 69 3.75 -6.18 3.06
CA VAL A 69 3.78 -5.23 1.94
C VAL A 69 2.44 -5.24 1.23
N TYR A 70 1.84 -4.09 1.09
CA TYR A 70 0.64 -3.86 0.32
C TYR A 70 0.93 -2.98 -0.88
N ALA A 71 0.76 -3.53 -2.07
CA ALA A 71 0.86 -2.79 -3.31
C ALA A 71 -0.49 -2.14 -3.62
N VAL A 72 -0.56 -0.81 -3.63
CA VAL A 72 -1.79 -0.06 -3.93
C VAL A 72 -2.32 -0.44 -5.30
N ASN A 73 -3.59 -0.90 -5.31
CA ASN A 73 -4.26 -1.34 -6.52
C ASN A 73 -4.94 -0.16 -7.21
N TYR A 74 -4.32 0.36 -8.25
CA TYR A 74 -4.87 1.43 -9.09
C TYR A 74 -4.29 1.34 -10.50
N PRO A 75 -4.90 1.99 -11.52
CA PRO A 75 -4.45 1.86 -12.91
C PRO A 75 -3.02 2.35 -13.16
N ALA A 76 -2.53 3.37 -12.45
CA ALA A 76 -1.22 4.00 -12.63
C ALA A 76 -0.97 4.43 -14.09
N ILE A 77 -1.91 5.14 -14.68
CA ILE A 77 -1.85 5.62 -16.07
C ILE A 77 -1.78 7.15 -16.12
N LYS A 78 -1.50 7.71 -17.31
CA LYS A 78 -1.40 9.16 -17.51
C LYS A 78 -2.70 9.93 -17.25
N ASN A 79 -3.84 9.25 -17.17
CA ASN A 79 -5.10 9.86 -16.74
C ASN A 79 -5.10 10.03 -15.20
N TRP A 80 -4.76 11.22 -14.73
CA TRP A 80 -4.64 11.53 -13.30
C TRP A 80 -5.95 11.35 -12.49
N ALA A 81 -7.12 11.40 -13.13
CA ALA A 81 -8.38 11.12 -12.44
C ALA A 81 -8.44 9.69 -11.87
N THR A 82 -7.67 8.75 -12.42
CA THR A 82 -7.59 7.38 -11.90
C THR A 82 -6.80 7.28 -10.60
N ALA A 83 -6.03 8.31 -10.22
CA ALA A 83 -5.32 8.35 -8.95
C ALA A 83 -6.27 8.31 -7.74
N ALA A 84 -7.51 8.81 -7.90
CA ALA A 84 -8.55 8.69 -6.87
C ALA A 84 -8.84 7.23 -6.45
N GLN A 85 -8.72 6.28 -7.38
CA GLN A 85 -8.85 4.85 -7.06
C GLN A 85 -7.72 4.38 -6.14
N GLY A 86 -6.50 4.86 -6.38
CA GLY A 86 -5.35 4.58 -5.51
C GLY A 86 -5.50 5.18 -4.11
N VAL A 87 -6.05 6.39 -4.03
CA VAL A 87 -6.35 7.03 -2.73
C VAL A 87 -7.38 6.20 -1.96
N ALA A 88 -8.46 5.76 -2.62
CA ALA A 88 -9.49 4.92 -2.00
C ALA A 88 -8.92 3.58 -1.51
N ASP A 89 -8.16 2.88 -2.37
CA ASP A 89 -7.59 1.58 -2.07
C ASP A 89 -6.59 1.64 -0.92
N ALA A 90 -5.65 2.59 -0.96
CA ALA A 90 -4.67 2.79 0.11
C ALA A 90 -5.34 3.17 1.44
N SER A 91 -6.33 4.07 1.42
CA SER A 91 -7.08 4.47 2.61
C SER A 91 -7.83 3.30 3.23
N ALA A 92 -8.47 2.46 2.41
CA ALA A 92 -9.18 1.27 2.88
C ALA A 92 -8.23 0.26 3.53
N HIS A 93 -7.06 0.00 2.92
CA HIS A 93 -6.05 -0.88 3.49
C HIS A 93 -5.51 -0.34 4.83
N MET A 94 -5.17 0.94 4.90
CA MET A 94 -4.67 1.56 6.14
C MET A 94 -5.69 1.52 7.26
N LEU A 95 -6.98 1.76 6.97
CA LEU A 95 -8.07 1.62 7.94
C LEU A 95 -8.22 0.17 8.42
N PHE A 96 -8.15 -0.78 7.48
CA PHE A 96 -8.18 -2.21 7.82
C PHE A 96 -7.04 -2.58 8.77
N MET A 97 -5.80 -2.19 8.44
CA MET A 97 -4.63 -2.48 9.27
C MET A 97 -4.72 -1.82 10.64
N ALA A 98 -5.11 -0.54 10.70
CA ALA A 98 -5.24 0.17 11.97
C ALA A 98 -6.32 -0.43 12.89
N SER A 99 -7.38 -1.00 12.31
CA SER A 99 -8.51 -1.59 13.03
C SER A 99 -8.25 -3.04 13.46
N ASN A 100 -7.61 -3.84 12.62
CA ASN A 100 -7.47 -5.28 12.82
C ASN A 100 -6.09 -5.70 13.32
N CYS A 101 -5.06 -4.85 13.12
CA CYS A 101 -3.68 -5.08 13.51
C CYS A 101 -3.17 -3.94 14.40
N PRO A 102 -3.68 -3.80 15.63
CA PRO A 102 -3.45 -2.60 16.45
C PRO A 102 -1.99 -2.40 16.89
N ASN A 103 -1.14 -3.41 16.80
CA ASN A 103 0.28 -3.31 17.14
C ASN A 103 1.18 -3.09 15.91
N THR A 104 0.64 -3.23 14.70
CA THR A 104 1.39 -3.01 13.46
C THR A 104 1.73 -1.53 13.29
N ARG A 105 2.98 -1.24 12.97
CA ARG A 105 3.46 0.10 12.59
C ARG A 105 3.30 0.28 11.09
N LEU A 106 2.71 1.40 10.67
CA LEU A 106 2.44 1.65 9.25
C LEU A 106 3.53 2.55 8.65
N VAL A 107 4.04 2.13 7.50
CA VAL A 107 4.90 2.92 6.62
C VAL A 107 4.16 3.07 5.30
N ILE A 108 3.97 4.29 4.86
CA ILE A 108 3.28 4.55 3.59
C ILE A 108 4.22 5.26 2.64
N GLY A 109 4.11 4.97 1.35
CA GLY A 109 4.99 5.60 0.40
C GLY A 109 4.57 5.42 -1.04
N GLY A 110 5.26 6.14 -1.91
CA GLY A 110 5.02 6.04 -3.34
C GLY A 110 6.13 6.67 -4.16
N TYR A 111 6.06 6.41 -5.45
CA TYR A 111 6.97 6.97 -6.44
C TYR A 111 6.19 7.74 -7.51
N SER A 112 6.66 8.95 -7.87
CA SER A 112 6.08 9.77 -8.94
C SER A 112 4.55 9.99 -8.71
N GLN A 113 3.67 9.59 -9.62
CA GLN A 113 2.22 9.63 -9.44
C GLN A 113 1.78 8.91 -8.15
N GLY A 114 2.40 7.76 -7.83
CA GLY A 114 2.11 7.03 -6.58
C GLY A 114 2.49 7.83 -5.33
N ALA A 115 3.52 8.67 -5.39
CA ALA A 115 3.84 9.59 -4.31
C ALA A 115 2.73 10.63 -4.10
N SER A 116 2.13 11.15 -5.18
CA SER A 116 0.95 12.03 -5.09
C SER A 116 -0.26 11.30 -4.50
N VAL A 117 -0.48 10.02 -4.88
CA VAL A 117 -1.56 9.18 -4.32
C VAL A 117 -1.40 9.06 -2.80
N LEU A 118 -0.22 8.66 -2.32
CA LEU A 118 -0.03 8.48 -0.87
C LEU A 118 0.04 9.81 -0.11
N ASN A 119 0.52 10.88 -0.75
CA ASN A 119 0.42 12.21 -0.15
C ASN A 119 -1.05 12.65 -0.01
N ALA A 120 -1.90 12.34 -0.99
CA ALA A 120 -3.35 12.61 -0.91
C ALA A 120 -4.02 11.85 0.25
N VAL A 121 -3.61 10.59 0.51
CA VAL A 121 -4.09 9.82 1.67
C VAL A 121 -3.78 10.53 3.01
N THR A 122 -2.69 11.29 3.07
CA THR A 122 -2.29 12.04 4.27
C THR A 122 -2.94 13.41 4.40
N ALA A 123 -3.62 13.90 3.37
CA ALA A 123 -4.14 15.27 3.32
C ALA A 123 -5.27 15.52 4.33
N ASP A 124 -5.32 16.71 4.89
CA ASP A 124 -6.45 17.16 5.72
C ASP A 124 -7.71 17.47 4.89
N ALA A 125 -7.53 17.73 3.59
CA ALA A 125 -8.61 17.93 2.61
C ALA A 125 -8.16 17.44 1.23
N LEU A 126 -9.04 16.76 0.50
CA LEU A 126 -8.77 16.24 -0.84
C LEU A 126 -9.29 17.19 -1.92
N PRO A 127 -8.47 17.56 -2.92
CA PRO A 127 -8.96 18.14 -4.15
C PRO A 127 -9.94 17.19 -4.86
N PRO A 128 -10.97 17.71 -5.59
CA PRO A 128 -11.99 16.87 -6.23
C PRO A 128 -11.41 15.77 -7.14
N LEU A 129 -10.29 16.02 -7.83
CA LEU A 129 -9.66 15.04 -8.71
C LEU A 129 -9.15 13.80 -7.96
N PHE A 130 -8.73 13.95 -6.71
CA PHE A 130 -8.25 12.86 -5.86
C PHE A 130 -9.34 12.29 -4.94
N ALA A 131 -10.52 12.92 -4.91
CA ALA A 131 -11.63 12.42 -4.12
C ALA A 131 -12.25 11.19 -4.78
N PRO A 132 -12.35 10.04 -4.08
CA PRO A 132 -12.99 8.85 -4.64
C PRO A 132 -14.47 9.15 -4.94
N PRO A 133 -15.01 8.61 -6.06
CA PRO A 133 -16.43 8.81 -6.41
C PRO A 133 -17.37 8.12 -5.41
N PHE A 134 -16.88 7.07 -4.72
CA PHE A 134 -17.59 6.34 -3.68
C PHE A 134 -16.63 6.01 -2.54
N GLY A 135 -17.05 6.20 -1.30
CA GLY A 135 -16.26 5.91 -0.12
C GLY A 135 -15.73 7.15 0.60
N SER A 136 -14.87 6.97 1.57
CA SER A 136 -14.33 8.05 2.39
C SER A 136 -13.30 8.87 1.63
N GLY A 137 -13.76 9.91 0.94
CA GLY A 137 -12.89 11.04 0.57
C GLY A 137 -12.50 11.89 1.79
N ALA A 138 -12.76 11.39 2.98
CA ALA A 138 -12.41 12.02 4.23
C ALA A 138 -10.97 11.71 4.63
N PRO A 139 -10.29 12.59 5.37
CA PRO A 139 -9.02 12.30 5.98
C PRO A 139 -9.08 11.03 6.83
N LEU A 140 -7.99 10.28 6.89
CA LEU A 140 -7.90 9.12 7.77
C LEU A 140 -8.13 9.55 9.22
N PRO A 141 -8.88 8.77 10.02
CA PRO A 141 -9.12 9.11 11.41
C PRO A 141 -7.83 9.11 12.21
N PRO A 142 -7.76 9.89 13.30
CA PRO A 142 -6.56 10.05 14.12
C PRO A 142 -5.91 8.73 14.52
N PHE A 143 -6.69 7.73 14.92
CA PHE A 143 -6.14 6.44 15.34
C PHE A 143 -5.37 5.69 14.23
N ALA A 144 -5.74 5.88 12.97
CA ALA A 144 -5.01 5.31 11.84
C ALA A 144 -3.75 6.15 11.52
N ALA A 145 -3.89 7.48 11.54
CA ALA A 145 -2.77 8.39 11.35
C ALA A 145 -1.65 8.19 12.38
N ASP A 146 -2.00 7.94 13.65
CA ASP A 146 -1.05 7.77 14.75
C ASP A 146 -0.22 6.46 14.61
N ARG A 147 -0.70 5.47 13.84
CA ARG A 147 0.05 4.25 13.50
C ARG A 147 1.12 4.47 12.44
N VAL A 148 1.00 5.52 11.62
CA VAL A 148 1.97 5.83 10.59
C VAL A 148 3.24 6.40 11.22
N VAL A 149 4.38 5.77 10.94
CA VAL A 149 5.70 6.19 11.43
C VAL A 149 6.50 6.94 10.40
N SER A 150 6.30 6.63 9.12
CA SER A 150 6.97 7.32 8.01
C SER A 150 6.07 7.40 6.79
N VAL A 151 6.18 8.53 6.09
CA VAL A 151 5.58 8.79 4.78
C VAL A 151 6.76 9.02 3.82
N VAL A 152 7.02 8.08 2.91
CA VAL A 152 8.19 8.12 2.02
C VAL A 152 7.75 8.45 0.60
N LEU A 153 8.17 9.59 0.08
CA LEU A 153 7.72 10.14 -1.19
C LEU A 153 8.93 10.31 -2.13
N PHE A 154 9.07 9.40 -3.10
CA PHE A 154 10.15 9.47 -4.10
C PHE A 154 9.68 10.19 -5.34
N GLY A 155 10.36 11.26 -5.72
CA GLY A 155 10.06 12.04 -6.93
C GLY A 155 8.61 12.54 -6.95
N ILE A 156 8.08 13.00 -5.81
CA ILE A 156 6.72 13.56 -5.76
C ILE A 156 6.63 14.76 -6.71
N PRO A 157 5.61 14.82 -7.59
CA PRO A 157 5.46 15.90 -8.54
C PRO A 157 5.40 17.27 -7.89
N SER A 158 6.21 18.19 -8.43
CA SER A 158 6.17 19.61 -8.09
C SER A 158 4.85 20.26 -8.54
N ILE A 159 4.56 21.44 -8.02
CA ILE A 159 3.38 22.22 -8.45
C ILE A 159 3.42 22.51 -9.95
N ASP A 160 4.60 22.86 -10.49
CA ASP A 160 4.76 23.15 -11.91
C ASP A 160 4.50 21.92 -12.78
N TYR A 161 5.00 20.76 -12.36
CA TYR A 161 4.72 19.52 -13.06
C TYR A 161 3.23 19.15 -12.99
N LEU A 162 2.60 19.25 -11.82
CA LEU A 162 1.18 18.98 -11.66
C LEU A 162 0.32 19.89 -12.54
N ASN A 163 0.64 21.17 -12.60
CA ASN A 163 -0.03 22.13 -13.50
C ASN A 163 0.09 21.72 -14.98
N SER A 164 1.28 21.23 -15.38
CA SER A 164 1.53 20.79 -16.77
C SER A 164 0.70 19.56 -17.18
N VAL A 165 0.31 18.73 -16.23
CA VAL A 165 -0.51 17.52 -16.45
C VAL A 165 -1.98 17.68 -16.01
N GLY A 166 -2.39 18.87 -15.62
CA GLY A 166 -3.77 19.19 -15.23
C GLY A 166 -4.20 18.55 -13.90
N ALA A 167 -3.24 18.24 -13.01
CA ALA A 167 -3.52 17.68 -11.70
C ALA A 167 -3.36 18.74 -10.60
N PRO A 168 -4.24 18.78 -9.59
CA PRO A 168 -4.11 19.74 -8.50
C PRO A 168 -3.00 19.33 -7.52
N PRO A 169 -2.31 20.29 -6.87
CA PRO A 169 -1.42 20.01 -5.77
C PRO A 169 -2.18 19.51 -4.55
N VAL A 170 -1.52 18.67 -3.75
CA VAL A 170 -2.02 18.16 -2.49
C VAL A 170 -1.03 18.50 -1.39
N SER A 171 -1.50 19.09 -0.31
CA SER A 171 -0.67 19.36 0.87
C SER A 171 -0.78 18.21 1.86
N THR A 172 0.36 17.82 2.40
CA THR A 172 0.42 16.85 3.52
C THR A 172 -0.33 17.41 4.73
N GLY A 173 -1.19 16.61 5.33
CA GLY A 173 -1.91 16.97 6.54
C GLY A 173 -1.00 17.13 7.76
N VAL A 174 -1.44 17.93 8.71
CA VAL A 174 -0.64 18.34 9.89
C VAL A 174 -0.17 17.14 10.74
N ARG A 175 -0.96 16.06 10.80
CA ARG A 175 -0.60 14.83 11.54
C ARG A 175 0.56 14.05 10.95
N TYR A 176 0.87 14.30 9.69
CA TYR A 176 1.91 13.57 8.95
C TYR A 176 3.15 14.42 8.65
N ALA A 177 3.09 15.74 8.79
CA ALA A 177 4.15 16.65 8.39
C ALA A 177 5.54 16.25 8.94
N ALA A 178 5.63 15.91 10.23
CA ALA A 178 6.89 15.46 10.84
C ALA A 178 7.33 14.05 10.45
N LYS A 179 6.49 13.30 9.75
CA LYS A 179 6.72 11.91 9.35
C LYS A 179 7.19 11.80 7.89
N VAL A 180 7.08 12.87 7.11
CA VAL A 180 7.41 12.87 5.67
C VAL A 180 8.92 12.82 5.46
N LEU A 181 9.32 11.93 4.55
CA LEU A 181 10.63 11.87 3.91
C LEU A 181 10.40 12.11 2.43
N ASN A 182 10.62 13.35 2.00
CA ASN A 182 10.44 13.76 0.60
C ASN A 182 11.79 13.68 -0.13
N MET A 183 11.89 12.74 -1.06
CA MET A 183 13.10 12.43 -1.81
C MET A 183 12.96 12.94 -3.24
N CYS A 184 13.74 13.96 -3.58
CA CYS A 184 13.83 14.51 -4.93
C CYS A 184 15.29 14.57 -5.35
N LEU A 185 15.62 13.93 -6.47
CA LEU A 185 16.95 14.00 -7.05
C LEU A 185 17.16 15.35 -7.75
N PRO A 186 18.37 15.93 -7.68
CA PRO A 186 18.71 17.07 -8.51
C PRO A 186 18.46 16.77 -10.00
N ASP A 187 17.95 17.75 -10.72
CA ASP A 187 17.63 17.69 -12.14
C ASP A 187 16.49 16.70 -12.53
N ASP A 188 15.79 16.12 -11.56
CA ASP A 188 14.56 15.33 -11.82
C ASP A 188 13.45 16.26 -12.34
N PRO A 189 12.93 16.07 -13.58
CA PRO A 189 11.96 16.98 -14.19
C PRO A 189 10.60 16.98 -13.50
N VAL A 190 10.30 15.97 -12.69
CA VAL A 190 9.02 15.84 -12.01
C VAL A 190 8.99 16.59 -10.68
N CYS A 191 10.07 16.55 -9.91
CA CYS A 191 10.11 17.11 -8.56
C CYS A 191 11.07 18.28 -8.36
N SER A 192 12.16 18.37 -9.17
CA SER A 192 13.17 19.41 -9.04
C SER A 192 12.82 20.63 -9.89
N LEU A 193 12.94 21.83 -9.31
CA LEU A 193 12.67 23.05 -10.03
C LEU A 193 13.63 23.18 -11.24
N GLY A 194 13.06 23.29 -12.45
CA GLY A 194 13.81 23.37 -13.69
C GLY A 194 14.56 22.11 -14.10
N GLY A 195 14.26 20.97 -13.47
CA GLY A 195 14.84 19.66 -13.81
C GLY A 195 14.55 19.26 -15.26
N ARG A 196 15.52 18.59 -15.91
CA ARG A 196 15.46 18.21 -17.33
C ARG A 196 16.01 16.81 -17.61
N ASN A 197 16.39 16.08 -16.59
CA ASN A 197 17.02 14.76 -16.74
C ASN A 197 16.06 13.64 -16.35
N ASP A 198 15.39 13.05 -17.33
CA ASP A 198 14.47 11.90 -17.10
C ASP A 198 15.18 10.70 -16.45
N ALA A 199 16.50 10.55 -16.66
CA ALA A 199 17.26 9.49 -15.99
C ALA A 199 17.35 9.73 -14.48
N ALA A 200 17.37 10.99 -14.02
CA ALA A 200 17.34 11.31 -12.59
C ALA A 200 16.01 10.83 -11.97
N HIS A 201 14.87 11.06 -12.65
CA HIS A 201 13.57 10.56 -12.17
C HIS A 201 13.53 9.04 -11.96
N ASN A 202 14.33 8.30 -12.71
CA ASN A 202 14.39 6.85 -12.66
C ASN A 202 15.50 6.29 -11.75
N ALA A 203 16.35 7.11 -11.14
CA ALA A 203 17.58 6.68 -10.49
C ALA A 203 17.48 6.39 -8.98
N TYR A 204 16.34 6.60 -8.34
CA TYR A 204 16.17 6.48 -6.88
C TYR A 204 16.60 5.13 -6.28
N ALA A 205 16.43 4.04 -7.03
CA ALA A 205 16.85 2.71 -6.57
C ALA A 205 18.36 2.46 -6.74
N GLN A 206 18.99 3.13 -7.72
CA GLN A 206 20.40 2.90 -8.08
C GLN A 206 21.40 3.84 -7.37
N ASN A 207 20.93 5.00 -6.91
CA ASN A 207 21.80 6.01 -6.27
C ASN A 207 21.89 5.89 -4.74
N GLY A 208 21.28 4.82 -4.15
CA GLY A 208 21.29 4.59 -2.71
C GLY A 208 20.20 5.33 -1.92
N MET A 209 19.37 6.17 -2.56
CA MET A 209 18.36 6.97 -1.85
C MET A 209 17.26 6.12 -1.22
N THR A 210 16.86 5.02 -1.85
CA THR A 210 15.90 4.07 -1.26
C THR A 210 16.47 3.41 0.00
N ALA A 211 17.75 3.02 -0.01
CA ALA A 211 18.42 2.44 1.14
C ALA A 211 18.58 3.46 2.28
N GLN A 212 18.99 4.69 1.97
CA GLN A 212 19.08 5.76 2.97
C GLN A 212 17.72 6.05 3.62
N THR A 213 16.66 6.13 2.82
CA THR A 213 15.30 6.37 3.31
C THR A 213 14.79 5.20 4.16
N ALA A 214 15.12 3.96 3.77
CA ALA A 214 14.79 2.76 4.53
C ALA A 214 15.50 2.76 5.90
N TRP A 215 16.78 3.10 5.94
CA TRP A 215 17.53 3.23 7.18
C TRP A 215 16.90 4.27 8.13
N VAL A 216 16.55 5.47 7.65
CA VAL A 216 15.87 6.50 8.47
C VAL A 216 14.52 5.98 8.96
N THR A 217 13.77 5.27 8.12
CA THR A 217 12.49 4.66 8.49
C THR A 217 12.66 3.59 9.57
N ALA A 218 13.69 2.74 9.45
CA ALA A 218 14.00 1.72 10.44
C ALA A 218 14.32 2.32 11.82
N GLN A 219 15.05 3.44 11.87
CA GLN A 219 15.31 4.16 13.14
C GLN A 219 14.02 4.65 13.82
N ARG A 220 12.97 4.98 13.07
CA ARG A 220 11.66 5.38 13.61
C ARG A 220 10.83 4.20 14.09
N LEU A 221 11.17 3.00 13.66
CA LEU A 221 10.48 1.76 14.05
C LEU A 221 11.04 1.16 15.36
N GLY A 222 12.20 1.58 15.79
CA GLY A 222 12.83 1.15 17.05
C GLY A 222 13.50 -0.21 16.94
#